data_5b2610aaa8e8ff5551139b21dc90ad00
#
_entry.id   5b2610aaa8e8ff5551139b21dc90ad00
#
_cell.length_a   1.000
_cell.length_b   1.000
_cell.length_c   1.000
_cell.angle_alpha   90.00
_cell.angle_beta   90.00
_cell.angle_gamma   90.00
#
_symmetry.space_group_name_H-M   'P 1'
#
loop_
_entity.id
_entity.type
_entity.pdbx_description
1 polymer ?
#
loop_
_entity_poly.entity_id
_entity_poly.type
_entity_poly.pdbx_seq_one_letter_code
_entity_poly.pdbx_strand_id
1 'polypeptide(L)'
;SYPRICGYEAKWDPSSPYWNLRSVRAHLSEEVQRFLVASCLKLFGRLKCRDYARFDWRLDHNGTPRLLEVNPNPGWCWDGHLAKMAALADISYPEMLQKILQSAEHRICDEKA
;
A
#
# COMPACT_ATOMS: atom_id res chain seq x y z
N SER A 1 2.71 18.18 -19.98
CA SER A 1 3.04 17.00 -19.18
C SER A 1 2.31 17.06 -17.85
N TYR A 2 1.74 15.97 -17.40
CA TYR A 2 1.05 15.93 -16.12
C TYR A 2 2.05 16.02 -14.97
N PRO A 3 1.70 16.70 -13.86
CA PRO A 3 2.53 16.67 -12.66
C PRO A 3 2.68 15.23 -12.17
N ARG A 4 3.87 14.91 -11.68
CA ARG A 4 4.21 13.55 -11.20
C ARG A 4 3.74 13.32 -9.74
N ILE A 5 2.60 13.93 -9.38
CA ILE A 5 2.02 13.88 -8.04
C ILE A 5 0.53 13.61 -8.16
N CYS A 6 0.01 12.72 -7.33
CA CYS A 6 -1.44 12.52 -7.19
C CYS A 6 -1.99 13.61 -6.27
N GLY A 7 -2.38 14.74 -6.86
CA GLY A 7 -2.91 15.90 -6.14
C GLY A 7 -4.39 15.77 -5.79
N TYR A 8 -4.94 16.86 -5.23
CA TYR A 8 -6.35 16.96 -4.86
C TYR A 8 -7.29 16.66 -6.03
N GLU A 9 -7.00 17.23 -7.21
CA GLU A 9 -7.81 17.09 -8.42
C GLU A 9 -7.95 15.63 -8.88
N ALA A 10 -6.87 14.84 -8.76
CA ALA A 10 -6.89 13.43 -9.11
C ALA A 10 -7.77 12.59 -8.16
N LYS A 11 -8.00 13.09 -6.95
CA LYS A 11 -8.75 12.37 -5.90
C LYS A 11 -10.22 12.79 -5.84
N TRP A 12 -10.53 14.05 -6.17
CA TRP A 12 -11.80 14.65 -5.81
C TRP A 12 -12.51 15.40 -6.93
N ASP A 13 -11.87 15.58 -8.10
CA ASP A 13 -12.44 16.32 -9.23
C ASP A 13 -12.64 15.41 -10.46
N PRO A 14 -13.87 14.89 -10.69
CA PRO A 14 -14.18 14.04 -11.84
C PRO A 14 -14.01 14.75 -13.19
N SER A 15 -14.02 16.09 -13.22
CA SER A 15 -13.82 16.86 -14.45
C SER A 15 -12.35 17.04 -14.81
N SER A 16 -11.46 16.77 -13.88
CA SER A 16 -10.01 16.89 -14.10
C SER A 16 -9.49 15.72 -14.95
N PRO A 17 -8.57 15.99 -15.91
CA PRO A 17 -7.89 14.92 -16.63
C PRO A 17 -7.08 13.99 -15.71
N TYR A 18 -6.73 14.45 -14.52
CA TYR A 18 -6.05 13.64 -13.48
C TYR A 18 -6.95 12.60 -12.82
N TRP A 19 -8.27 12.73 -12.93
CA TRP A 19 -9.24 11.75 -12.45
C TRP A 19 -9.04 10.35 -13.06
N ASN A 20 -8.47 10.29 -14.25
CA ASN A 20 -8.21 9.06 -14.98
C ASN A 20 -6.90 8.36 -14.57
N LEU A 21 -6.19 8.84 -13.55
CA LEU A 21 -5.02 8.15 -13.02
C LEU A 21 -5.39 6.75 -12.53
N ARG A 22 -4.62 5.76 -12.96
CA ARG A 22 -4.85 4.36 -12.64
C ARG A 22 -3.67 3.77 -11.91
N SER A 23 -3.95 2.90 -10.94
CA SER A 23 -2.93 2.08 -10.30
C SER A 23 -2.54 0.95 -11.26
N VAL A 24 -1.25 0.82 -11.50
CA VAL A 24 -0.67 -0.24 -12.33
C VAL A 24 0.45 -0.92 -11.58
N ARG A 25 0.77 -2.16 -11.97
CA ARG A 25 1.91 -2.87 -11.39
C ARG A 25 3.22 -2.15 -11.74
N ALA A 26 4.01 -1.84 -10.73
CA ALA A 26 5.32 -1.27 -10.94
C ALA A 26 6.32 -2.33 -11.43
N HIS A 27 7.12 -1.97 -12.42
CA HIS A 27 8.24 -2.79 -12.89
C HIS A 27 9.51 -2.37 -12.13
N LEU A 28 9.89 -3.16 -11.14
CA LEU A 28 11.04 -2.90 -10.28
C LEU A 28 12.06 -4.03 -10.41
N SER A 29 13.35 -3.71 -10.24
CA SER A 29 14.38 -4.73 -10.13
C SER A 29 14.16 -5.58 -8.88
N GLU A 30 14.66 -6.82 -8.90
CA GLU A 30 14.58 -7.71 -7.74
C GLU A 30 15.26 -7.11 -6.50
N GLU A 31 16.35 -6.40 -6.68
CA GLU A 31 17.06 -5.72 -5.59
C GLU A 31 16.18 -4.67 -4.92
N VAL A 32 15.53 -3.81 -5.72
CA VAL A 32 14.60 -2.79 -5.22
C VAL A 32 13.40 -3.45 -4.54
N GLN A 33 12.82 -4.50 -5.11
CA GLN A 33 11.71 -5.22 -4.49
C GLN A 33 12.10 -5.80 -3.13
N ARG A 34 13.24 -6.46 -3.02
CA ARG A 34 13.75 -7.01 -1.76
C ARG A 34 13.98 -5.93 -0.71
N PHE A 35 14.56 -4.81 -1.13
CA PHE A 35 14.77 -3.66 -0.25
C PHE A 35 13.44 -3.11 0.29
N LEU A 36 12.44 -2.92 -0.58
CA LEU A 36 11.12 -2.42 -0.19
C LEU A 36 10.41 -3.36 0.78
N VAL A 37 10.39 -4.66 0.50
CA VAL A 37 9.76 -5.66 1.37
C VAL A 37 10.43 -5.68 2.74
N ALA A 38 11.76 -5.77 2.80
CA ALA A 38 12.50 -5.77 4.06
C ALA A 38 12.28 -4.48 4.87
N SER A 39 12.29 -3.34 4.20
CA SER A 39 12.06 -2.04 4.83
C SER A 39 10.64 -1.90 5.36
N CYS A 40 9.62 -2.32 4.60
CA CYS A 40 8.23 -2.30 5.05
C CYS A 40 8.01 -3.19 6.27
N LEU A 41 8.54 -4.40 6.28
CA LEU A 41 8.43 -5.32 7.42
C LEU A 41 9.10 -4.74 8.68
N LYS A 42 10.29 -4.18 8.52
CA LYS A 42 11.00 -3.54 9.62
C LYS A 42 10.26 -2.34 10.19
N LEU A 43 9.75 -1.47 9.31
CA LEU A 43 8.98 -0.29 9.71
C LEU A 43 7.65 -0.68 10.35
N PHE A 44 6.96 -1.70 9.80
CA PHE A 44 5.72 -2.23 10.38
C PHE A 44 5.90 -2.60 11.84
N GLY A 45 6.96 -3.35 12.16
CA GLY A 45 7.27 -3.73 13.53
C GLY A 45 7.67 -2.55 14.41
N ARG A 46 8.56 -1.67 13.93
CA ARG A 46 9.05 -0.52 14.70
C ARG A 46 7.98 0.54 14.97
N LEU A 47 7.09 0.77 14.04
CA LEU A 47 5.97 1.70 14.19
C LEU A 47 4.78 1.07 14.93
N LYS A 48 4.90 -0.19 15.32
CA LYS A 48 3.83 -0.96 15.99
C LYS A 48 2.52 -0.95 15.21
N CYS A 49 2.61 -1.02 13.88
CA CYS A 49 1.45 -1.23 13.04
C CYS A 49 0.78 -2.55 13.39
N ARG A 50 -0.53 -2.62 13.23
CA ARG A 50 -1.32 -3.80 13.56
C ARG A 50 -2.06 -4.30 12.33
N ASP A 51 -1.94 -5.59 12.05
CA ASP A 51 -2.69 -6.36 11.09
C ASP A 51 -2.44 -5.95 9.63
N TYR A 52 -2.45 -4.66 9.29
CA TYR A 52 -2.19 -4.16 7.96
C TYR A 52 -1.71 -2.71 7.97
N ALA A 53 -1.01 -2.31 6.91
CA ALA A 53 -0.57 -0.93 6.68
C ALA A 53 -0.26 -0.75 5.19
N ARG A 54 -0.20 0.51 4.73
CA ARG A 54 0.29 0.85 3.41
C ARG A 54 1.50 1.75 3.52
N PHE A 55 2.53 1.44 2.74
CA PHE A 55 3.77 2.20 2.65
C PHE A 55 3.87 2.79 1.26
N ASP A 56 3.91 4.10 1.16
CA ASP A 56 4.00 4.82 -0.10
C ASP A 56 5.45 5.23 -0.36
N TRP A 57 5.98 4.75 -1.49
CA TRP A 57 7.37 4.93 -1.89
C TRP A 57 7.46 5.61 -3.24
N ARG A 58 8.59 6.26 -3.48
CA ARG A 58 8.95 6.80 -4.79
C ARG A 58 10.43 6.55 -5.05
N LEU A 59 10.75 6.21 -6.29
CA LEU A 59 12.15 6.19 -6.73
C LEU A 59 12.59 7.61 -7.05
N ASP A 60 13.75 8.00 -6.55
CA ASP A 60 14.39 9.26 -6.95
C ASP A 60 15.02 9.15 -8.36
N HIS A 61 15.69 10.20 -8.81
CA HIS A 61 16.31 10.25 -10.14
C HIS A 61 17.43 9.23 -10.32
N ASN A 62 18.01 8.71 -9.24
CA ASN A 62 19.03 7.64 -9.25
C ASN A 62 18.41 6.23 -9.12
N GLY A 63 17.08 6.12 -9.06
CA GLY A 63 16.39 4.86 -8.82
C GLY A 63 16.41 4.41 -7.36
N THR A 64 16.81 5.27 -6.42
CA THR A 64 16.83 4.96 -4.99
C THR A 64 15.43 5.10 -4.39
N PRO A 65 14.91 4.08 -3.70
CA PRO A 65 13.61 4.17 -3.04
C PRO A 65 13.61 5.19 -1.89
N ARG A 66 12.63 6.07 -1.90
CA ARG A 66 12.38 7.05 -0.84
C ARG A 66 11.00 6.84 -0.27
N LEU A 67 10.91 6.66 1.04
CA LEU A 67 9.64 6.55 1.74
C LEU A 67 8.97 7.91 1.79
N LEU A 68 7.70 7.97 1.38
CA LEU A 68 6.89 9.18 1.45
C LEU A 68 5.96 9.18 2.65
N GLU A 69 5.27 8.07 2.86
CA GLU A 69 4.21 7.98 3.85
C GLU A 69 4.05 6.55 4.35
N VAL A 70 3.70 6.42 5.61
CA VAL A 70 3.18 5.18 6.20
C VAL A 70 1.76 5.43 6.66
N ASN A 71 0.81 4.70 6.08
CA ASN A 71 -0.58 4.73 6.50
C ASN A 71 -0.90 3.46 7.30
N PRO A 72 -1.05 3.56 8.64
CA PRO A 72 -1.32 2.39 9.48
C PRO A 72 -2.78 1.93 9.44
N ASN A 73 -3.66 2.69 8.79
CA ASN A 73 -5.07 2.35 8.62
C ASN A 73 -5.56 2.72 7.21
N PRO A 74 -5.01 2.08 6.16
CA PRO A 74 -5.44 2.36 4.80
C PRO A 74 -6.90 1.93 4.60
N GLY A 75 -7.62 2.68 3.76
CA GLY A 75 -8.97 2.31 3.38
C GLY A 75 -9.04 0.93 2.74
N TRP A 76 -10.00 0.12 3.18
CA TRP A 76 -10.19 -1.26 2.73
C TRP A 76 -11.52 -1.49 2.02
N CYS A 77 -12.00 -0.43 1.33
CA CYS A 77 -13.13 -0.54 0.41
C CYS A 77 -12.77 -1.40 -0.80
N TRP A 78 -13.77 -2.03 -1.40
CA TRP A 78 -13.60 -2.93 -2.55
C TRP A 78 -12.94 -2.26 -3.77
N ASP A 79 -13.11 -0.97 -3.95
CA ASP A 79 -12.56 -0.14 -5.03
C ASP A 79 -11.35 0.71 -4.60
N GLY A 80 -10.91 0.57 -3.36
CA GLY A 80 -9.78 1.32 -2.80
C GLY A 80 -8.42 0.84 -3.27
N HIS A 81 -7.38 1.61 -2.92
CA HIS A 81 -6.01 1.29 -3.33
C HIS A 81 -5.51 -0.05 -2.79
N LEU A 82 -5.87 -0.40 -1.54
CA LEU A 82 -5.45 -1.67 -0.95
C LEU A 82 -6.05 -2.86 -1.70
N ALA A 83 -7.34 -2.79 -2.07
CA ALA A 83 -7.99 -3.83 -2.86
C ALA A 83 -7.37 -3.96 -4.26
N LYS A 84 -7.03 -2.83 -4.90
CA LYS A 84 -6.33 -2.81 -6.21
C LYS A 84 -4.94 -3.43 -6.11
N MET A 85 -4.19 -3.13 -5.06
CA MET A 85 -2.87 -3.73 -4.81
C MET A 85 -2.98 -5.24 -4.58
N ALA A 86 -3.97 -5.68 -3.80
CA ALA A 86 -4.23 -7.10 -3.58
C ALA A 86 -4.54 -7.83 -4.89
N ALA A 87 -5.39 -7.26 -5.74
CA ALA A 87 -5.70 -7.81 -7.05
C ALA A 87 -4.45 -7.94 -7.95
N LEU A 88 -3.54 -6.96 -7.92
CA LEU A 88 -2.27 -7.03 -8.64
C LEU A 88 -1.33 -8.14 -8.11
N ALA A 89 -1.55 -8.62 -6.90
CA ALA A 89 -0.85 -9.73 -6.28
C ALA A 89 -1.65 -11.04 -6.33
N ASP A 90 -2.68 -11.12 -7.19
CA ASP A 90 -3.58 -12.28 -7.34
C ASP A 90 -4.31 -12.67 -6.04
N ILE A 91 -4.57 -11.67 -5.18
CA ILE A 91 -5.35 -11.82 -3.96
C ILE A 91 -6.71 -11.17 -4.17
N SER A 92 -7.79 -11.93 -4.06
CA SER A 92 -9.14 -11.40 -4.18
C SER A 92 -9.50 -10.48 -3.01
N TYR A 93 -10.51 -9.63 -3.20
CA TYR A 93 -10.96 -8.74 -2.13
C TYR A 93 -11.43 -9.50 -0.87
N PRO A 94 -12.25 -10.58 -0.97
CA PRO A 94 -12.59 -11.38 0.19
C PRO A 94 -11.38 -12.01 0.88
N GLU A 95 -10.41 -12.52 0.13
CA GLU A 95 -9.17 -13.08 0.68
C GLU A 95 -8.34 -12.03 1.42
N MET A 96 -8.28 -10.81 0.89
CA MET A 96 -7.61 -9.69 1.56
C MET A 96 -8.25 -9.39 2.91
N LEU A 97 -9.59 -9.29 2.96
CA LEU A 97 -10.34 -9.08 4.20
C LEU A 97 -10.14 -10.22 5.19
N GLN A 98 -10.15 -11.46 4.71
CA GLN A 98 -9.91 -12.65 5.53
C GLN A 98 -8.51 -12.63 6.16
N LYS A 99 -7.49 -12.25 5.40
CA LYS A 99 -6.10 -12.12 5.91
C LYS A 99 -5.99 -11.06 7.01
N ILE A 100 -6.65 -9.92 6.84
CA ILE A 100 -6.68 -8.86 7.87
C ILE A 100 -7.36 -9.38 9.14
N LEU A 101 -8.50 -10.02 9.00
CA LEU A 101 -9.25 -10.60 10.13
C LEU A 101 -8.44 -11.66 10.86
N GLN A 102 -7.84 -12.60 10.14
CA GLN A 102 -7.01 -13.67 10.73
C GLN A 102 -5.81 -13.08 11.50
N SER A 103 -5.17 -12.06 10.96
CA SER A 103 -4.08 -11.36 11.66
C SER A 103 -4.56 -10.75 12.98
N ALA A 104 -5.71 -10.10 12.97
CA ALA A 104 -6.30 -9.52 14.17
C ALA A 104 -6.69 -10.58 15.21
N GLU A 105 -7.27 -11.70 14.77
CA GLU A 105 -7.62 -12.83 15.64
C GLU A 105 -6.38 -13.42 16.33
N HIS A 106 -5.31 -13.68 15.57
CA HIS A 106 -4.05 -14.20 16.13
C HIS A 106 -3.48 -13.22 17.17
N ARG A 107 -3.40 -11.93 16.84
CA ARG A 107 -2.90 -10.89 17.76
C ARG A 107 -3.70 -10.86 19.06
N ILE A 108 -5.04 -10.88 18.98
CA ILE A 108 -5.91 -10.85 20.16
C ILE A 108 -5.74 -12.11 21.02
N CYS A 109 -5.58 -13.27 20.40
CA CYS A 109 -5.31 -14.52 21.13
C CYS A 109 -3.96 -14.46 21.82
N ASP A 110 -2.92 -13.97 21.17
CA ASP A 110 -1.58 -13.85 21.73
C ASP A 110 -1.54 -12.85 22.90
N GLU A 111 -2.25 -11.72 22.80
CA GLU A 111 -2.34 -10.71 23.87
C GLU A 111 -3.11 -11.23 25.11
N LYS A 112 -3.94 -12.26 24.98
CA LYS A 112 -4.69 -12.87 26.08
C LYS A 112 -3.98 -14.06 26.73
N ALA A 113 -2.94 -14.54 26.10
CA ALA A 113 -2.11 -15.64 26.64
C ALA A 113 -1.09 -15.09 27.72
#